data_df5a3c2fd03751862a33f54137293c5c
#
_entry.id   df5a3c2fd03751862a33f54137293c5c
#
_cell.length_a   1.000
_cell.length_b   1.000
_cell.length_c   1.000
_cell.angle_alpha   90.00
_cell.angle_beta   90.00
_cell.angle_gamma   90.00
#
_symmetry.space_group_name_H-M   'P 1'
#
loop_
_entity.id
_entity.type
_entity.pdbx_description
1 polymer ?
#
loop_
_entity_poly.entity_id
_entity_poly.type
_entity_poly.pdbx_seq_one_letter_code
_entity_poly.pdbx_strand_id
1 'polypeptide(L)'
;NIPFIAAVMDEKRFRSGDITTAYIKDQFPDGFHGTEPTKMQETQLIAAAAYVHGFYSRRAQHVTGRMSPVPEARKDWIVILGDRHHPVHLELGDDGDAQVTINGSRPHSLVTNWHPGQHLVEGVLDGKPFAVKFADRTEGYLFRHRGVALRALVCTPTVADLHARLPEKEKPDTSKLVISPMPGLVVSMDVTVGQEVQAGEAVCV
;
A
#
# COMPACT_ATOMS: atom_id res chain seq x y z
N ASN A 1 14.23 -4.60 3.51
CA ASN A 1 15.06 -3.78 2.58
C ASN A 1 14.82 -4.04 1.09
N ILE A 2 13.81 -4.84 0.69
CA ILE A 2 13.48 -5.06 -0.73
C ILE A 2 13.21 -3.75 -1.49
N PRO A 3 12.43 -2.78 -0.95
CA PRO A 3 12.21 -1.50 -1.64
C PRO A 3 13.49 -0.72 -1.91
N PHE A 4 14.44 -0.72 -0.98
CA PHE A 4 15.74 -0.08 -1.15
C PHE A 4 16.54 -0.72 -2.29
N ILE A 5 16.65 -2.04 -2.30
CA ILE A 5 17.37 -2.77 -3.36
C ILE A 5 16.73 -2.51 -4.72
N ALA A 6 15.39 -2.50 -4.80
CA ALA A 6 14.67 -2.20 -6.03
C ALA A 6 14.93 -0.77 -6.52
N ALA A 7 15.00 0.21 -5.61
CA ALA A 7 15.33 1.60 -5.94
C ALA A 7 16.78 1.72 -6.46
N VAL A 8 17.73 1.05 -5.81
CA VAL A 8 19.13 1.01 -6.26
C VAL A 8 19.24 0.42 -7.67
N MET A 9 18.56 -0.70 -7.94
CA MET A 9 18.60 -1.34 -9.27
C MET A 9 17.93 -0.51 -10.38
N ASP A 10 17.02 0.37 -10.04
CA ASP A 10 16.35 1.26 -11.02
C ASP A 10 17.11 2.57 -11.24
N GLU A 11 18.10 2.87 -10.38
CA GLU A 11 18.89 4.09 -10.44
C GLU A 11 19.86 4.06 -11.62
N LYS A 12 19.96 5.21 -12.34
CA LYS A 12 20.73 5.31 -13.59
C LYS A 12 22.20 5.01 -13.43
N ARG A 13 22.80 5.52 -12.34
CA ARG A 13 24.24 5.37 -12.06
C ARG A 13 24.58 3.92 -11.74
N PHE A 14 23.69 3.20 -11.02
CA PHE A 14 23.83 1.76 -10.81
C PHE A 14 23.72 0.98 -12.11
N ARG A 15 22.75 1.30 -12.96
CA ARG A 15 22.53 0.62 -14.25
C ARG A 15 23.64 0.88 -15.27
N SER A 16 24.30 2.01 -15.22
CA SER A 16 25.48 2.32 -16.07
C SER A 16 26.77 1.66 -15.60
N GLY A 17 26.80 1.09 -14.38
CA GLY A 17 28.00 0.52 -13.78
C GLY A 17 28.93 1.57 -13.15
N ASP A 18 28.54 2.83 -13.08
CA ASP A 18 29.29 3.91 -12.42
C ASP A 18 29.09 3.86 -10.90
N ILE A 19 29.62 2.79 -10.30
CA ILE A 19 29.48 2.52 -8.86
C ILE A 19 30.85 2.45 -8.19
N THR A 20 30.89 3.02 -6.99
CA THR A 20 32.06 2.99 -6.11
C THR A 20 31.64 2.43 -4.74
N THR A 21 32.61 2.17 -3.87
CA THR A 21 32.33 1.78 -2.47
C THR A 21 31.56 2.85 -1.69
N ALA A 22 31.62 4.10 -2.14
CA ALA A 22 30.89 5.24 -1.56
C ALA A 22 29.49 5.43 -2.15
N TYR A 23 29.09 4.66 -3.19
CA TYR A 23 27.84 4.82 -3.93
C TYR A 23 26.59 5.01 -3.03
N ILE A 24 26.41 4.17 -2.02
CA ILE A 24 25.27 4.26 -1.10
C ILE A 24 25.28 5.57 -0.33
N LYS A 25 26.45 5.98 0.18
CA LYS A 25 26.61 7.23 0.91
C LYS A 25 26.37 8.46 0.03
N ASP A 26 26.78 8.38 -1.23
CA ASP A 26 26.63 9.49 -2.19
C ASP A 26 25.19 9.66 -2.65
N GLN A 27 24.48 8.55 -2.88
CA GLN A 27 23.10 8.58 -3.41
C GLN A 27 22.02 8.67 -2.31
N PHE A 28 22.32 8.18 -1.11
CA PHE A 28 21.41 8.13 0.02
C PHE A 28 22.09 8.66 1.31
N PRO A 29 22.52 9.92 1.34
CA PRO A 29 23.27 10.48 2.48
C PRO A 29 22.45 10.47 3.77
N ASP A 30 21.14 10.69 3.67
CA ASP A 30 20.21 10.71 4.80
C ASP A 30 19.50 9.35 5.02
N GLY A 31 19.95 8.30 4.32
CA GLY A 31 19.29 7.00 4.31
C GLY A 31 18.17 6.89 3.27
N PHE A 32 17.52 5.72 3.24
CA PHE A 32 16.44 5.44 2.29
C PHE A 32 15.07 5.60 2.96
N HIS A 33 14.30 6.57 2.54
CA HIS A 33 12.95 6.88 3.05
C HIS A 33 11.81 6.46 2.10
N GLY A 34 12.14 5.71 1.05
CA GLY A 34 11.21 5.33 -0.02
C GLY A 34 11.48 6.11 -1.29
N THR A 35 10.78 5.72 -2.35
CA THR A 35 10.85 6.40 -3.66
C THR A 35 9.47 6.92 -4.02
N GLU A 36 9.39 8.17 -4.45
CA GLU A 36 8.16 8.73 -4.99
C GLU A 36 7.83 8.07 -6.35
N PRO A 37 6.57 7.71 -6.59
CA PRO A 37 6.18 7.12 -7.86
C PRO A 37 6.21 8.18 -8.97
N THR A 38 6.69 7.79 -10.14
CA THR A 38 6.49 8.57 -11.35
C THR A 38 5.00 8.57 -11.72
N LYS A 39 4.54 9.53 -12.53
CA LYS A 39 3.14 9.59 -13.01
C LYS A 39 2.67 8.27 -13.64
N MET A 40 3.55 7.59 -14.39
CA MET A 40 3.23 6.29 -14.98
C MET A 40 3.07 5.20 -13.91
N GLN A 41 3.99 5.14 -12.96
CA GLN A 41 3.92 4.18 -11.86
C GLN A 41 2.68 4.42 -10.99
N GLU A 42 2.35 5.69 -10.72
CA GLU A 42 1.13 6.05 -10.01
C GLU A 42 -0.13 5.56 -10.74
N THR A 43 -0.22 5.80 -12.07
CA THR A 43 -1.32 5.30 -12.90
C THR A 43 -1.41 3.77 -12.85
N GLN A 44 -0.28 3.07 -12.92
CA GLN A 44 -0.22 1.60 -12.82
C GLN A 44 -0.69 1.10 -11.44
N LEU A 45 -0.27 1.77 -10.36
CA LEU A 45 -0.68 1.42 -9.00
C LEU A 45 -2.19 1.63 -8.78
N ILE A 46 -2.74 2.76 -9.26
CA ILE A 46 -4.16 3.06 -9.18
C ILE A 46 -4.98 2.04 -9.99
N ALA A 47 -4.56 1.74 -11.22
CA ALA A 47 -5.24 0.78 -12.08
C ALA A 47 -5.22 -0.64 -11.46
N ALA A 48 -4.07 -1.07 -10.93
CA ALA A 48 -3.94 -2.36 -10.25
C ALA A 48 -4.82 -2.43 -8.99
N ALA A 49 -4.85 -1.37 -8.18
CA ALA A 49 -5.67 -1.31 -6.97
C ALA A 49 -7.17 -1.38 -7.30
N ALA A 50 -7.62 -0.59 -8.27
CA ALA A 50 -9.01 -0.59 -8.73
C ALA A 50 -9.41 -1.96 -9.30
N TYR A 51 -8.56 -2.58 -10.13
CA TYR A 51 -8.82 -3.88 -10.73
C TYR A 51 -8.95 -4.97 -9.66
N VAL A 52 -7.98 -5.10 -8.77
CA VAL A 52 -7.98 -6.11 -7.70
C VAL A 52 -9.22 -5.95 -6.83
N HIS A 53 -9.53 -4.74 -6.40
CA HIS A 53 -10.70 -4.47 -5.56
C HIS A 53 -12.02 -4.71 -6.28
N GLY A 54 -12.15 -4.23 -7.51
CA GLY A 54 -13.33 -4.44 -8.35
C GLY A 54 -13.58 -5.92 -8.61
N PHE A 55 -12.52 -6.69 -8.87
CA PHE A 55 -12.60 -8.13 -9.04
C PHE A 55 -13.10 -8.84 -7.77
N TYR A 56 -12.52 -8.51 -6.60
CA TYR A 56 -12.99 -9.05 -5.32
C TYR A 56 -14.44 -8.65 -5.03
N SER A 57 -14.80 -7.40 -5.31
CA SER A 57 -16.17 -6.90 -5.13
C SER A 57 -17.16 -7.64 -6.03
N ARG A 58 -16.83 -7.85 -7.32
CA ARG A 58 -17.63 -8.64 -8.26
C ARG A 58 -17.78 -10.08 -7.77
N ARG A 59 -16.68 -10.72 -7.36
CA ARG A 59 -16.71 -12.10 -6.83
C ARG A 59 -17.57 -12.23 -5.59
N ALA A 60 -17.50 -11.28 -4.66
CA ALA A 60 -18.31 -11.30 -3.43
C ALA A 60 -19.81 -11.24 -3.68
N GLN A 61 -20.25 -10.79 -4.85
CA GLN A 61 -21.66 -10.77 -5.24
C GLN A 61 -22.16 -12.13 -5.73
N HIS A 62 -21.28 -13.03 -6.16
CA HIS A 62 -21.61 -14.37 -6.66
C HIS A 62 -21.63 -15.39 -5.52
N VAL A 63 -22.66 -15.33 -4.69
CA VAL A 63 -22.86 -16.25 -3.57
C VAL A 63 -23.84 -17.35 -3.97
N THR A 64 -23.45 -18.62 -3.74
CA THR A 64 -24.33 -19.77 -3.98
C THR A 64 -25.55 -19.71 -3.07
N GLY A 65 -26.75 -20.01 -3.63
CA GLY A 65 -28.02 -20.00 -2.89
C GLY A 65 -28.66 -18.61 -2.76
N ARG A 66 -28.19 -17.62 -3.49
CA ARG A 66 -28.80 -16.29 -3.55
C ARG A 66 -30.19 -16.36 -4.16
N MET A 67 -31.20 -15.80 -3.46
CA MET A 67 -32.59 -15.75 -3.88
C MET A 67 -32.93 -14.57 -4.82
N SER A 68 -32.08 -13.53 -4.81
CA SER A 68 -32.25 -12.31 -5.63
C SER A 68 -31.24 -12.27 -6.79
N PRO A 69 -31.57 -11.57 -7.90
CA PRO A 69 -30.60 -11.36 -8.98
C PRO A 69 -29.29 -10.78 -8.48
N VAL A 70 -28.19 -11.13 -9.15
CA VAL A 70 -26.87 -10.52 -8.88
C VAL A 70 -26.96 -9.04 -9.22
N PRO A 71 -26.61 -8.10 -8.30
CA PRO A 71 -26.61 -6.69 -8.62
C PRO A 71 -25.57 -6.39 -9.70
N GLU A 72 -25.81 -5.30 -10.44
CA GLU A 72 -24.80 -4.80 -11.36
C GLU A 72 -23.50 -4.47 -10.60
N ALA A 73 -22.37 -4.88 -11.17
CA ALA A 73 -21.07 -4.60 -10.57
C ALA A 73 -20.84 -3.07 -10.48
N ARG A 74 -20.39 -2.62 -9.31
CA ARG A 74 -20.05 -1.21 -9.13
C ARG A 74 -18.88 -0.84 -10.03
N LYS A 75 -19.04 0.27 -10.75
CA LYS A 75 -18.01 0.80 -11.65
C LYS A 75 -17.24 1.98 -11.05
N ASP A 76 -17.85 2.77 -10.15
CA ASP A 76 -17.28 3.99 -9.61
C ASP A 76 -16.68 3.77 -8.23
N TRP A 77 -15.40 4.06 -8.14
CA TRP A 77 -14.57 3.90 -6.97
C TRP A 77 -13.73 5.13 -6.69
N ILE A 78 -13.29 5.29 -5.45
CA ILE A 78 -12.20 6.20 -5.09
C ILE A 78 -11.02 5.34 -4.66
N VAL A 79 -9.90 5.52 -5.33
CA VAL A 79 -8.61 4.97 -4.92
C VAL A 79 -7.86 6.04 -4.14
N ILE A 80 -7.66 5.82 -2.84
CA ILE A 80 -6.83 6.66 -2.00
C ILE A 80 -5.44 6.04 -2.00
N LEU A 81 -4.48 6.68 -2.69
CA LEU A 81 -3.10 6.21 -2.80
C LEU A 81 -2.20 7.13 -1.97
N GLY A 82 -1.70 6.61 -0.84
CA GLY A 82 -1.15 7.48 0.20
C GLY A 82 -2.25 8.40 0.72
N ASP A 83 -2.05 9.72 0.59
CA ASP A 83 -3.03 10.74 1.01
C ASP A 83 -3.83 11.34 -0.15
N ARG A 84 -3.62 10.83 -1.38
CA ARG A 84 -4.25 11.38 -2.60
C ARG A 84 -5.46 10.56 -3.02
N HIS A 85 -6.57 11.25 -3.26
CA HIS A 85 -7.84 10.68 -3.69
C HIS A 85 -7.95 10.72 -5.21
N HIS A 86 -8.19 9.56 -5.83
CA HIS A 86 -8.33 9.41 -7.27
C HIS A 86 -9.69 8.80 -7.59
N PRO A 87 -10.66 9.57 -8.10
CA PRO A 87 -11.87 9.02 -8.69
C PRO A 87 -11.54 8.11 -9.85
N VAL A 88 -12.08 6.89 -9.81
CA VAL A 88 -11.82 5.85 -10.81
C VAL A 88 -13.15 5.26 -11.29
N HIS A 89 -13.34 5.26 -12.61
CA HIS A 89 -14.38 4.47 -13.25
C HIS A 89 -13.74 3.21 -13.82
N LEU A 90 -14.23 2.04 -13.40
CA LEU A 90 -13.69 0.72 -13.73
C LEU A 90 -14.74 -0.11 -14.46
N GLU A 91 -14.44 -0.54 -15.65
CA GLU A 91 -15.19 -1.53 -16.41
C GLU A 91 -14.35 -2.81 -16.54
N LEU A 92 -14.82 -3.87 -15.85
CA LEU A 92 -14.19 -5.18 -15.89
C LEU A 92 -14.74 -5.99 -17.04
N GLY A 93 -13.87 -6.42 -17.94
CA GLY A 93 -14.18 -7.44 -18.95
C GLY A 93 -14.21 -8.85 -18.37
N ASP A 94 -14.40 -9.84 -19.26
CA ASP A 94 -14.55 -11.25 -18.87
C ASP A 94 -13.22 -12.01 -18.82
N ASP A 95 -12.26 -11.65 -19.68
CA ASP A 95 -11.00 -12.36 -19.90
C ASP A 95 -9.77 -11.69 -19.26
N GLY A 96 -9.95 -10.94 -18.16
CA GLY A 96 -8.86 -10.26 -17.46
C GLY A 96 -8.48 -8.91 -18.05
N ASP A 97 -9.26 -8.41 -19.00
CA ASP A 97 -9.17 -7.04 -19.50
C ASP A 97 -10.03 -6.09 -18.67
N ALA A 98 -9.68 -4.83 -18.66
CA ALA A 98 -10.45 -3.78 -18.02
C ALA A 98 -10.17 -2.42 -18.66
N GLN A 99 -11.18 -1.55 -18.59
CA GLN A 99 -11.01 -0.13 -18.89
C GLN A 99 -11.01 0.66 -17.58
N VAL A 100 -9.98 1.45 -17.37
CA VAL A 100 -9.79 2.21 -16.12
C VAL A 100 -9.68 3.69 -16.46
N THR A 101 -10.68 4.47 -16.09
CA THR A 101 -10.66 5.93 -16.23
C THR A 101 -10.28 6.55 -14.90
N ILE A 102 -9.18 7.26 -14.83
CA ILE A 102 -8.64 7.87 -13.60
C ILE A 102 -8.82 9.38 -13.66
N ASN A 103 -9.41 9.98 -12.63
CA ASN A 103 -9.62 11.44 -12.53
C ASN A 103 -10.35 12.04 -13.76
N GLY A 104 -11.27 11.29 -14.38
CA GLY A 104 -11.98 11.75 -15.57
C GLY A 104 -11.11 11.89 -16.83
N SER A 105 -9.90 11.31 -16.85
CA SER A 105 -9.01 11.30 -18.01
C SER A 105 -9.53 10.33 -19.10
N ARG A 106 -8.75 10.15 -20.16
CA ARG A 106 -9.04 9.09 -21.14
C ARG A 106 -9.01 7.71 -20.47
N PRO A 107 -9.81 6.74 -20.92
CA PRO A 107 -9.73 5.37 -20.45
C PRO A 107 -8.34 4.77 -20.73
N HIS A 108 -7.81 4.07 -19.75
CA HIS A 108 -6.60 3.26 -19.84
C HIS A 108 -7.00 1.80 -20.07
N SER A 109 -6.40 1.15 -21.05
CA SER A 109 -6.59 -0.28 -21.31
C SER A 109 -5.66 -1.09 -20.42
N LEU A 110 -6.24 -1.88 -19.52
CA LEU A 110 -5.52 -2.83 -18.66
C LEU A 110 -5.81 -4.25 -19.14
N VAL A 111 -4.75 -5.02 -19.36
CA VAL A 111 -4.83 -6.46 -19.64
C VAL A 111 -3.98 -7.19 -18.62
N THR A 112 -4.57 -8.13 -17.90
CA THR A 112 -3.89 -8.91 -16.86
C THR A 112 -4.49 -10.31 -16.75
N ASN A 113 -3.68 -11.28 -16.40
CA ASN A 113 -4.10 -12.64 -16.06
C ASN A 113 -4.18 -12.87 -14.55
N TRP A 114 -4.18 -11.78 -13.76
CA TRP A 114 -4.24 -11.88 -12.31
C TRP A 114 -5.58 -12.48 -11.83
N HIS A 115 -5.49 -13.35 -10.87
CA HIS A 115 -6.64 -13.93 -10.17
C HIS A 115 -6.40 -14.01 -8.65
N PRO A 116 -7.46 -14.13 -7.84
CA PRO A 116 -7.36 -14.21 -6.38
C PRO A 116 -6.41 -15.29 -5.89
N GLY A 117 -5.61 -14.95 -4.88
CA GLY A 117 -4.54 -15.80 -4.34
C GLY A 117 -3.15 -15.43 -4.84
N GLN A 118 -3.03 -14.66 -5.92
CA GLN A 118 -1.74 -14.13 -6.36
C GLN A 118 -1.45 -12.80 -5.68
N HIS A 119 -0.22 -12.63 -5.17
CA HIS A 119 0.26 -11.39 -4.57
C HIS A 119 0.99 -10.47 -5.55
N LEU A 120 1.08 -10.87 -6.82
CA LEU A 120 1.71 -10.12 -7.90
C LEU A 120 0.67 -9.88 -8.99
N VAL A 121 0.43 -8.60 -9.31
CA VAL A 121 -0.37 -8.20 -10.46
C VAL A 121 0.59 -7.91 -11.60
N GLU A 122 0.62 -8.79 -12.57
CA GLU A 122 1.37 -8.61 -13.82
C GLU A 122 0.39 -8.32 -14.94
N GLY A 123 0.77 -7.40 -15.81
CA GLY A 123 -0.10 -7.03 -16.92
C GLY A 123 0.50 -5.97 -17.82
N VAL A 124 -0.35 -5.47 -18.70
CA VAL A 124 -0.03 -4.42 -19.66
C VAL A 124 -1.04 -3.30 -19.49
N LEU A 125 -0.56 -2.08 -19.24
CA LEU A 125 -1.37 -0.87 -19.18
C LEU A 125 -1.00 0.04 -20.36
N ASP A 126 -1.94 0.32 -21.25
CA ASP A 126 -1.72 1.09 -22.49
C ASP A 126 -0.49 0.61 -23.29
N GLY A 127 -0.32 -0.69 -23.45
CA GLY A 127 0.81 -1.29 -24.19
C GLY A 127 2.12 -1.34 -23.39
N LYS A 128 2.16 -0.87 -22.13
CA LYS A 128 3.36 -0.90 -21.29
C LYS A 128 3.25 -1.98 -20.23
N PRO A 129 4.20 -2.93 -20.18
CA PRO A 129 4.20 -3.99 -19.19
C PRO A 129 4.49 -3.43 -17.79
N PHE A 130 3.88 -4.01 -16.78
CA PHE A 130 4.13 -3.72 -15.37
C PHE A 130 3.97 -4.97 -14.51
N ALA A 131 4.62 -4.95 -13.35
CA ALA A 131 4.46 -5.95 -12.31
C ALA A 131 4.43 -5.25 -10.96
N VAL A 132 3.34 -5.40 -10.23
CA VAL A 132 3.10 -4.75 -8.94
C VAL A 132 2.81 -5.80 -7.89
N LYS A 133 3.63 -5.85 -6.86
CA LYS A 133 3.37 -6.70 -5.70
C LYS A 133 2.44 -5.99 -4.73
N PHE A 134 1.42 -6.71 -4.25
CA PHE A 134 0.55 -6.20 -3.19
C PHE A 134 0.40 -7.19 -2.04
N ALA A 135 -0.03 -6.67 -0.90
CA ALA A 135 -0.41 -7.46 0.25
C ALA A 135 -1.67 -6.85 0.87
N ASP A 136 -2.61 -7.71 1.24
CA ASP A 136 -3.80 -7.30 1.98
C ASP A 136 -3.42 -6.69 3.32
N ARG A 137 -4.18 -5.68 3.73
CA ARG A 137 -4.10 -5.02 5.04
C ARG A 137 -5.51 -4.93 5.60
N THR A 138 -5.61 -4.68 6.90
CA THR A 138 -6.90 -4.46 7.57
C THR A 138 -7.70 -3.37 6.86
N GLU A 139 -7.02 -2.34 6.35
CA GLU A 139 -7.61 -1.26 5.58
C GLU A 139 -6.93 -1.17 4.21
N GLY A 140 -7.50 -1.86 3.21
CA GLY A 140 -7.03 -1.82 1.84
C GLY A 140 -5.79 -2.67 1.57
N TYR A 141 -4.83 -2.12 0.83
CA TYR A 141 -3.70 -2.85 0.28
C TYR A 141 -2.39 -2.11 0.51
N LEU A 142 -1.29 -2.84 0.64
CA LEU A 142 0.06 -2.29 0.54
C LEU A 142 0.66 -2.70 -0.79
N PHE A 143 0.86 -1.74 -1.67
CA PHE A 143 1.50 -1.94 -2.98
C PHE A 143 2.99 -1.66 -2.91
N ARG A 144 3.76 -2.50 -3.63
CA ARG A 144 5.20 -2.33 -3.82
C ARG A 144 5.54 -2.45 -5.29
N HIS A 145 6.23 -1.42 -5.79
CA HIS A 145 6.62 -1.35 -7.20
C HIS A 145 7.90 -0.51 -7.34
N ARG A 146 9.00 -1.11 -7.81
CA ARG A 146 10.28 -0.41 -8.11
C ARG A 146 10.76 0.55 -7.02
N GLY A 147 10.83 0.08 -5.78
CA GLY A 147 11.24 0.91 -4.63
C GLY A 147 10.12 1.74 -3.98
N VAL A 148 9.01 1.95 -4.68
CA VAL A 148 7.81 2.57 -4.11
C VAL A 148 7.11 1.58 -3.19
N ALA A 149 6.67 2.04 -2.02
CA ALA A 149 5.83 1.28 -1.09
C ALA A 149 4.70 2.18 -0.58
N LEU A 150 3.50 2.03 -1.12
CA LEU A 150 2.35 2.88 -0.81
C LEU A 150 1.15 2.06 -0.37
N ARG A 151 0.40 2.62 0.57
CA ARG A 151 -0.93 2.10 0.92
C ARG A 151 -1.94 2.59 -0.10
N ALA A 152 -2.86 1.71 -0.47
CA ALA A 152 -4.01 2.04 -1.29
C ALA A 152 -5.28 1.55 -0.61
N LEU A 153 -6.21 2.45 -0.37
CA LEU A 153 -7.57 2.14 0.04
C LEU A 153 -8.48 2.36 -1.17
N VAL A 154 -9.24 1.34 -1.53
CA VAL A 154 -10.26 1.46 -2.58
C VAL A 154 -11.62 1.39 -1.91
N CYS A 155 -12.43 2.41 -2.11
CA CYS A 155 -13.71 2.53 -1.43
C CYS A 155 -14.75 3.25 -2.30
N THR A 156 -15.97 3.29 -1.82
CA THR A 156 -17.03 4.06 -2.50
C THR A 156 -16.84 5.56 -2.25
N PRO A 157 -17.39 6.45 -3.12
CA PRO A 157 -17.33 7.89 -2.88
C PRO A 157 -17.83 8.31 -1.50
N THR A 158 -18.94 7.75 -1.04
CA THR A 158 -19.47 8.02 0.31
C THR A 158 -18.51 7.65 1.42
N VAL A 159 -17.83 6.49 1.29
CA VAL A 159 -16.82 6.07 2.28
C VAL A 159 -15.59 6.98 2.24
N ALA A 160 -15.17 7.41 1.05
CA ALA A 160 -14.06 8.37 0.91
C ALA A 160 -14.36 9.72 1.58
N ASP A 161 -15.59 10.22 1.42
CA ASP A 161 -16.03 11.47 2.07
C ASP A 161 -16.05 11.34 3.61
N LEU A 162 -16.48 10.19 4.12
CA LEU A 162 -16.45 9.92 5.55
C LEU A 162 -15.02 9.73 6.08
N HIS A 163 -14.18 9.04 5.31
CA HIS A 163 -12.77 8.83 5.63
C HIS A 163 -12.01 10.17 5.74
N ALA A 164 -12.29 11.12 4.86
CA ALA A 164 -11.69 12.45 4.89
C ALA A 164 -12.09 13.28 6.12
N ARG A 165 -13.16 12.90 6.82
CA ARG A 165 -13.64 13.57 8.06
C ARG A 165 -13.12 12.91 9.33
N LEU A 166 -12.41 11.77 9.23
CA LEU A 166 -11.85 11.12 10.39
C LEU A 166 -10.77 12.01 11.02
N PRO A 167 -10.82 12.23 12.34
CA PRO A 167 -9.74 12.94 13.01
C PRO A 167 -8.45 12.16 12.92
N GLU A 168 -7.34 12.84 12.72
CA GLU A 168 -6.02 12.20 12.82
C GLU A 168 -5.86 11.60 14.22
N LYS A 169 -5.55 10.30 14.25
CA LYS A 169 -5.27 9.63 15.51
C LYS A 169 -3.89 10.06 15.99
N GLU A 170 -3.86 10.89 17.02
CA GLU A 170 -2.62 11.26 17.68
C GLU A 170 -1.92 10.00 18.18
N LYS A 171 -0.62 9.92 17.89
CA LYS A 171 0.19 8.85 18.44
C LYS A 171 0.24 9.02 19.96
N PRO A 172 -0.07 7.98 20.75
CA PRO A 172 0.04 8.10 22.21
C PRO A 172 1.48 8.50 22.58
N ASP A 173 1.62 9.51 23.41
CA ASP A 173 2.92 9.91 23.95
C ASP A 173 3.40 8.82 24.91
N THR A 174 4.35 8.01 24.44
CA THR A 174 4.97 6.94 25.23
C THR A 174 6.30 7.38 25.85
N SER A 175 6.70 8.64 25.73
CA SER A 175 7.98 9.14 26.24
C SER A 175 8.13 9.01 27.75
N LYS A 176 7.00 8.99 28.48
CA LYS A 176 6.92 8.85 29.93
C LYS A 176 6.56 7.43 30.40
N LEU A 177 6.54 6.46 29.47
CA LEU A 177 6.16 5.08 29.77
C LEU A 177 7.33 4.14 29.50
N VAL A 178 7.62 3.27 30.43
CA VAL A 178 8.50 2.12 30.21
C VAL A 178 7.61 0.97 29.72
N ILE A 179 7.74 0.62 28.44
CA ILE A 179 6.92 -0.42 27.81
C ILE A 179 7.74 -1.70 27.71
N SER A 180 7.20 -2.81 28.18
CA SER A 180 7.82 -4.12 27.99
C SER A 180 7.89 -4.48 26.50
N PRO A 181 9.05 -4.93 25.98
CA PRO A 181 9.20 -5.35 24.59
C PRO A 181 8.47 -6.69 24.29
N MET A 182 8.16 -7.45 25.33
CA MET A 182 7.48 -8.75 25.21
C MET A 182 6.36 -8.89 26.25
N PRO A 183 5.27 -9.58 25.92
CA PRO A 183 4.26 -9.92 26.91
C PRO A 183 4.84 -10.86 27.96
N GLY A 184 4.61 -10.61 29.24
CA GLY A 184 5.13 -11.41 30.34
C GLY A 184 4.41 -11.12 31.65
N LEU A 185 4.71 -11.90 32.67
CA LEU A 185 4.26 -11.67 34.04
C LEU A 185 5.31 -10.83 34.76
N VAL A 186 4.86 -9.73 35.41
CA VAL A 186 5.74 -8.95 36.28
C VAL A 186 5.98 -9.75 37.57
N VAL A 187 7.22 -10.12 37.84
CA VAL A 187 7.63 -10.93 38.99
C VAL A 187 8.00 -10.01 40.15
N SER A 188 8.71 -8.90 39.86
CA SER A 188 9.10 -7.92 40.88
C SER A 188 9.09 -6.51 40.31
N MET A 189 8.90 -5.54 41.21
CA MET A 189 9.10 -4.12 40.94
C MET A 189 10.26 -3.65 41.83
N ASP A 190 11.35 -3.25 41.21
CA ASP A 190 12.61 -2.95 41.93
C ASP A 190 12.79 -1.46 42.20
N VAL A 191 11.75 -0.65 41.89
CA VAL A 191 11.74 0.81 42.07
C VAL A 191 10.49 1.28 42.83
N THR A 192 10.62 2.42 43.49
CA THR A 192 9.54 3.06 44.21
C THR A 192 9.16 4.41 43.59
N VAL A 193 7.92 4.86 43.83
CA VAL A 193 7.45 6.15 43.32
C VAL A 193 8.30 7.30 43.88
N GLY A 194 8.87 8.14 43.01
CA GLY A 194 9.75 9.24 43.33
C GLY A 194 11.24 8.90 43.33
N GLN A 195 11.62 7.67 43.08
CA GLN A 195 13.00 7.26 42.95
C GLN A 195 13.57 7.72 41.61
N GLU A 196 14.80 8.30 41.62
CA GLU A 196 15.56 8.58 40.42
C GLU A 196 16.21 7.27 39.93
N VAL A 197 16.06 6.99 38.63
CA VAL A 197 16.63 5.80 37.98
C VAL A 197 17.61 6.22 36.89
N GLN A 198 18.66 5.43 36.68
CA GLN A 198 19.66 5.68 35.66
C GLN A 198 19.36 4.87 34.39
N ALA A 199 19.88 5.32 33.24
CA ALA A 199 19.75 4.58 31.99
C ALA A 199 20.43 3.20 32.10
N GLY A 200 19.67 2.12 31.88
CA GLY A 200 20.13 0.74 32.02
C GLY A 200 19.87 0.10 33.37
N GLU A 201 19.33 0.81 34.36
CA GLU A 201 18.90 0.26 35.65
C GLU A 201 17.64 -0.59 35.49
N ALA A 202 17.58 -1.72 36.19
CA ALA A 202 16.41 -2.59 36.18
C ALA A 202 15.27 -1.92 36.97
N VAL A 203 14.12 -1.76 36.32
CA VAL A 203 12.91 -1.14 36.87
C VAL A 203 11.94 -2.22 37.37
N CYS A 204 11.85 -3.32 36.64
CA CYS A 204 11.02 -4.49 36.94
C CYS A 204 11.57 -5.75 36.27
N VAL A 205 11.22 -6.89 36.80
CA VAL A 205 11.52 -8.22 36.25
C VAL A 205 10.22 -8.98 35.96
#